data_8c84de5c1c21e32c6554abb20d1de4e9
#
_entry.id   8c84de5c1c21e32c6554abb20d1de4e9
#
_cell.length_a   1.000
_cell.length_b   1.000
_cell.length_c   1.000
_cell.angle_alpha   90.00
_cell.angle_beta   90.00
_cell.angle_gamma   90.00
#
_symmetry.space_group_name_H-M   'P 1'
#
loop_
_entity.id
_entity.type
_entity.pdbx_description
1 polymer ?
#
loop_
_entity_poly.entity_id
_entity_poly.type
_entity_poly.pdbx_seq_one_letter_code
_entity_poly.pdbx_strand_id
1 'polypeptide(L)'
;MELILTRIAKRKTYTIGRLCIRKQVADEYLTGTANEYFCDTLEPTWRDYKNGAYKIKGKSAIPEGRYAVVISFSPKFKQWLPILLGNAAFKKQWSGIRIHAGNTAKDTEGCILVGENREVGKVLDSRKWLYKLKKRIVEAKDRGEAVWLTIR
;
A
#
# COMPACT_ATOMS: atom_id res chain seq x y z
N MET A 1 -9.85 2.07 10.39
CA MET A 1 -9.07 0.86 10.06
C MET A 1 -7.63 1.23 9.81
N GLU A 2 -6.71 0.52 10.40
CA GLU A 2 -5.28 0.73 10.20
C GLU A 2 -4.70 -0.39 9.34
N LEU A 3 -4.11 0.00 8.22
CA LEU A 3 -3.33 -0.88 7.35
C LEU A 3 -1.85 -0.65 7.62
N ILE A 4 -1.07 -1.72 7.67
CA ILE A 4 0.37 -1.66 7.90
C ILE A 4 1.08 -2.35 6.75
N LEU A 5 1.87 -1.61 5.99
CA LEU A 5 2.74 -2.15 4.95
C LEU A 5 4.17 -2.17 5.49
N THR A 6 4.72 -3.36 5.66
CA THR A 6 6.11 -3.54 6.05
C THR A 6 6.92 -4.01 4.84
N ARG A 7 7.88 -3.22 4.42
CA ARG A 7 8.76 -3.55 3.30
C ARG A 7 9.80 -4.57 3.75
N ILE A 8 9.78 -5.75 3.16
CA ILE A 8 10.60 -6.89 3.60
C ILE A 8 11.74 -7.24 2.64
N ALA A 9 11.65 -6.84 1.37
CA ALA A 9 12.72 -7.08 0.39
C ALA A 9 12.91 -5.84 -0.47
N LYS A 10 14.04 -5.17 -0.30
CA LYS A 10 14.44 -3.97 -1.04
C LYS A 10 15.46 -4.39 -2.08
N ARG A 11 14.98 -4.61 -3.30
CA ARG A 11 15.82 -5.08 -4.41
C ARG A 11 16.18 -3.92 -5.34
N LYS A 12 17.06 -4.20 -6.31
CA LYS A 12 17.56 -3.17 -7.21
C LYS A 12 16.46 -2.47 -8.01
N THR A 13 15.45 -3.21 -8.47
CA THR A 13 14.40 -2.70 -9.36
C THR A 13 12.99 -2.78 -8.80
N TYR A 14 12.83 -3.35 -7.62
CA TYR A 14 11.50 -3.49 -6.99
C TYR A 14 11.61 -3.65 -5.48
N THR A 15 10.48 -3.47 -4.81
CA THR A 15 10.34 -3.63 -3.37
C THR A 15 9.15 -4.55 -3.07
N ILE A 16 9.38 -5.60 -2.30
CA ILE A 16 8.32 -6.47 -1.80
C ILE A 16 7.99 -6.10 -0.37
N GLY A 17 6.70 -6.02 -0.09
CA GLY A 17 6.19 -5.76 1.26
C GLY A 17 5.11 -6.74 1.66
N ARG A 18 4.74 -6.66 2.93
CA ARG A 18 3.58 -7.37 3.49
C ARG A 18 2.58 -6.36 3.99
N LEU A 19 1.34 -6.53 3.58
CA LEU A 19 0.22 -5.71 4.01
C LEU A 19 -0.56 -6.45 5.09
N CYS A 20 -0.70 -5.81 6.24
CA CYS A 20 -1.44 -6.32 7.37
C CYS A 20 -2.58 -5.37 7.73
N ILE A 21 -3.60 -5.90 8.36
CA ILE A 21 -4.68 -5.12 8.95
C ILE A 21 -4.53 -5.22 10.46
N ARG A 22 -4.46 -4.06 11.14
CA ARG A 22 -4.39 -4.03 12.60
C ARG A 22 -5.76 -4.30 13.17
N LYS A 23 -5.83 -5.24 14.12
CA LYS A 23 -7.04 -5.60 14.83
C LYS A 23 -6.89 -5.35 16.33
N GLN A 24 -7.97 -4.95 16.97
CA GLN A 24 -8.08 -4.99 18.43
C GLN A 24 -8.17 -6.45 18.86
N VAL A 25 -7.35 -6.81 19.83
CA VAL A 25 -7.38 -8.12 20.48
C VAL A 25 -7.74 -7.90 21.94
N ALA A 26 -8.80 -8.55 22.40
CA ALA A 26 -9.20 -8.51 23.81
C ALA A 26 -9.65 -9.89 24.22
N ASP A 27 -9.05 -10.42 25.28
CA ASP A 27 -9.51 -11.63 25.95
C ASP A 27 -9.57 -11.36 27.45
N GLU A 28 -9.85 -12.38 28.24
CA GLU A 28 -9.99 -12.28 29.69
C GLU A 28 -8.73 -11.72 30.40
N TYR A 29 -7.57 -11.87 29.79
CA TYR A 29 -6.28 -11.54 30.42
C TYR A 29 -5.46 -10.50 29.65
N LEU A 30 -5.80 -10.23 28.40
CA LEU A 30 -4.97 -9.39 27.53
C LEU A 30 -5.81 -8.47 26.65
N THR A 31 -5.46 -7.18 26.63
CA THR A 31 -5.99 -6.23 25.67
C THR A 31 -4.84 -5.64 24.88
N GLY A 32 -5.02 -5.43 23.58
CA GLY A 32 -3.97 -4.87 22.74
C GLY A 32 -4.37 -4.87 21.29
N THR A 33 -3.35 -4.79 20.44
CA THR A 33 -3.53 -4.84 18.98
C THR A 33 -2.66 -5.95 18.37
N ALA A 34 -3.16 -6.58 17.33
CA ALA A 34 -2.40 -7.54 16.53
C ALA A 34 -2.50 -7.16 15.04
N ASN A 35 -1.43 -7.45 14.29
CA ASN A 35 -1.40 -7.26 12.86
C ASN A 35 -1.74 -8.58 12.17
N GLU A 36 -2.89 -8.62 11.50
CA GLU A 36 -3.29 -9.78 10.71
C GLU A 36 -2.75 -9.64 9.29
N TYR A 37 -1.97 -10.61 8.84
CA TYR A 37 -1.48 -10.65 7.46
C TYR A 37 -2.65 -10.71 6.48
N PHE A 38 -2.60 -9.89 5.45
CA PHE A 38 -3.63 -9.79 4.42
C PHE A 38 -3.11 -10.25 3.06
N CYS A 39 -2.10 -9.59 2.51
CA CYS A 39 -1.49 -9.97 1.24
C CYS A 39 -0.08 -9.37 1.13
N ASP A 40 0.59 -9.67 0.03
CA ASP A 40 1.87 -9.05 -0.30
C ASP A 40 1.69 -7.82 -1.16
N THR A 41 2.73 -7.00 -1.23
CA THR A 41 2.77 -5.80 -2.06
C THR A 41 4.02 -5.77 -2.92
N LEU A 42 3.91 -5.06 -4.04
CA LEU A 42 5.05 -4.76 -4.89
C LEU A 42 5.04 -3.28 -5.25
N GLU A 43 6.18 -2.63 -5.08
CA GLU A 43 6.42 -1.23 -5.40
C GLU A 43 7.68 -1.11 -6.25
N PRO A 44 7.91 0.03 -6.90
CA PRO A 44 9.21 0.32 -7.52
C PRO A 44 10.35 0.29 -6.49
N THR A 45 11.52 0.67 -6.92
CA THR A 45 12.73 0.67 -6.09
C THR A 45 12.57 1.54 -4.86
N TRP A 46 12.86 0.98 -3.69
CA TRP A 46 12.97 1.73 -2.46
C TRP A 46 14.13 2.73 -2.54
N ARG A 47 13.91 3.92 -2.01
CA ARG A 47 14.91 4.98 -1.90
C ARG A 47 15.08 5.38 -0.45
N ASP A 48 16.32 5.55 -0.04
CA ASP A 48 16.62 5.97 1.32
C ASP A 48 16.51 7.50 1.46
N TYR A 49 15.28 8.00 1.40
CA TYR A 49 15.03 9.45 1.45
C TYR A 49 15.52 10.09 2.76
N LYS A 50 15.52 9.35 3.86
CA LYS A 50 15.99 9.84 5.16
C LYS A 50 17.49 10.16 5.15
N ASN A 51 18.25 9.48 4.30
CA ASN A 51 19.68 9.67 4.13
C ASN A 51 20.03 10.35 2.82
N GLY A 52 19.11 11.13 2.25
CA GLY A 52 19.36 12.02 1.13
C GLY A 52 19.21 11.44 -0.26
N ALA A 53 18.66 10.23 -0.40
CA ALA A 53 18.37 9.69 -1.73
C ALA A 53 17.29 10.51 -2.43
N TYR A 54 17.37 10.57 -3.77
CA TYR A 54 16.42 11.31 -4.60
C TYR A 54 15.39 10.38 -5.23
N LYS A 55 14.18 10.93 -5.40
CA LYS A 55 13.16 10.31 -6.23
C LYS A 55 13.64 10.24 -7.69
N ILE A 56 13.56 9.06 -8.29
CA ILE A 56 13.73 8.88 -9.73
C ILE A 56 12.33 8.69 -10.31
N LYS A 57 11.89 9.63 -11.14
CA LYS A 57 10.54 9.64 -11.71
C LYS A 57 10.21 8.31 -12.38
N GLY A 58 9.05 7.75 -12.01
CA GLY A 58 8.57 6.49 -12.56
C GLY A 58 9.25 5.22 -12.02
N LYS A 59 10.28 5.36 -11.18
CA LYS A 59 11.11 4.22 -10.72
C LYS A 59 11.37 4.22 -9.22
N SER A 60 10.54 4.91 -8.44
CA SER A 60 10.76 5.03 -6.99
C SER A 60 9.50 4.72 -6.21
N ALA A 61 9.65 3.94 -5.14
CA ALA A 61 8.64 3.78 -4.14
C ALA A 61 8.45 5.09 -3.36
N ILE A 62 7.25 5.31 -2.83
CA ILE A 62 6.94 6.49 -2.02
C ILE A 62 7.64 6.42 -0.65
N PRO A 63 7.81 7.56 0.04
CA PRO A 63 8.42 7.57 1.37
C PRO A 63 7.64 6.76 2.39
N GLU A 64 8.35 6.25 3.39
CA GLU A 64 7.73 5.74 4.62
C GLU A 64 6.89 6.83 5.26
N GLY A 65 5.84 6.44 5.94
CA GLY A 65 4.98 7.39 6.63
C GLY A 65 3.56 6.88 6.76
N ARG A 66 2.68 7.79 7.17
CA ARG A 66 1.26 7.50 7.38
C ARG A 66 0.44 8.28 6.38
N TYR A 67 -0.42 7.57 5.66
CA TYR A 67 -1.25 8.12 4.58
C TYR A 67 -2.72 7.85 4.87
N ALA A 68 -3.56 8.84 4.64
CA ALA A 68 -5.01 8.62 4.62
C ALA A 68 -5.36 7.87 3.32
N VAL A 69 -6.32 6.96 3.42
CA VAL A 69 -6.78 6.16 2.28
C VAL A 69 -8.24 6.42 2.02
N VAL A 70 -8.55 6.88 0.82
CA VAL A 70 -9.93 7.04 0.36
C VAL A 70 -10.09 6.35 -0.99
N ILE A 71 -11.32 6.00 -1.36
CA ILE A 71 -11.61 5.44 -2.68
C ILE A 71 -12.14 6.56 -3.56
N SER A 72 -11.51 6.75 -4.71
CA SER A 72 -11.94 7.73 -5.71
C SER A 72 -11.79 7.16 -7.11
N PHE A 73 -12.47 7.77 -8.07
CA PHE A 73 -12.39 7.33 -9.46
C PHE A 73 -11.03 7.70 -10.07
N SER A 74 -10.38 6.72 -10.70
CA SER A 74 -9.14 6.92 -11.42
C SER A 74 -9.43 7.07 -12.91
N PRO A 75 -9.19 8.26 -13.51
CA PRO A 75 -9.34 8.43 -14.96
C PRO A 75 -8.38 7.53 -15.75
N LYS A 76 -7.17 7.34 -15.25
CA LYS A 76 -6.15 6.50 -15.89
C LYS A 76 -6.58 5.04 -15.98
N PHE A 77 -7.06 4.47 -14.88
CA PHE A 77 -7.44 3.05 -14.80
C PHE A 77 -8.93 2.82 -15.07
N LYS A 78 -9.73 3.90 -15.21
CA LYS A 78 -11.18 3.86 -15.44
C LYS A 78 -11.92 3.00 -14.42
N GLN A 79 -11.53 3.10 -13.16
CA GLN A 79 -12.15 2.37 -12.05
C GLN A 79 -11.96 3.10 -10.73
N TRP A 80 -12.77 2.74 -9.75
CA TRP A 80 -12.65 3.24 -8.39
C TRP A 80 -11.53 2.50 -7.66
N LEU A 81 -10.54 3.24 -7.17
CA LEU A 81 -9.35 2.68 -6.55
C LEU A 81 -8.99 3.44 -5.27
N PRO A 82 -8.35 2.77 -4.29
CA PRO A 82 -7.78 3.48 -3.16
C PRO A 82 -6.72 4.48 -3.63
N ILE A 83 -6.80 5.70 -3.09
CA ILE A 83 -5.78 6.74 -3.29
C ILE A 83 -5.16 7.09 -1.94
N LEU A 84 -3.86 7.33 -1.94
CA LEU A 84 -3.10 7.70 -0.75
C LEU A 84 -2.96 9.22 -0.69
N LEU A 85 -3.34 9.78 0.45
CA LEU A 85 -3.26 11.21 0.71
C LEU A 85 -2.18 11.43 1.79
N GLY A 86 -1.12 12.09 1.40
CA GLY A 86 -0.01 12.42 2.29
C GLY A 86 -0.02 13.88 2.73
N ASN A 87 1.05 14.30 3.40
CA ASN A 87 1.24 15.68 3.85
C ASN A 87 1.62 16.62 2.69
N ALA A 88 1.84 17.91 3.00
CA ALA A 88 2.18 18.91 2.00
C ALA A 88 3.49 18.59 1.26
N ALA A 89 4.50 18.06 1.94
CA ALA A 89 5.77 17.68 1.34
C ALA A 89 5.58 16.54 0.33
N PHE A 90 4.77 15.56 0.68
CA PHE A 90 4.41 14.46 -0.21
C PHE A 90 3.68 14.98 -1.46
N LYS A 91 2.71 15.86 -1.29
CA LYS A 91 1.91 16.40 -2.39
C LYS A 91 2.73 17.19 -3.42
N LYS A 92 3.88 17.74 -3.02
CA LYS A 92 4.77 18.46 -3.93
C LYS A 92 5.49 17.52 -4.93
N GLN A 93 5.70 16.27 -4.56
CA GLN A 93 6.49 15.33 -5.35
C GLN A 93 5.68 14.16 -5.91
N TRP A 94 4.49 13.90 -5.35
CA TRP A 94 3.70 12.73 -5.68
C TRP A 94 2.25 13.12 -5.93
N SER A 95 1.67 12.59 -6.99
CA SER A 95 0.24 12.76 -7.29
C SER A 95 -0.33 11.47 -7.85
N GLY A 96 -1.60 11.21 -7.52
CA GLY A 96 -2.30 10.05 -8.05
C GLY A 96 -1.71 8.71 -7.58
N ILE A 97 -1.10 8.65 -6.41
CA ILE A 97 -0.57 7.42 -5.86
C ILE A 97 -1.73 6.57 -5.34
N ARG A 98 -1.88 5.40 -5.94
CA ARG A 98 -2.99 4.50 -5.67
C ARG A 98 -2.51 3.10 -5.34
N ILE A 99 -3.44 2.28 -4.86
CA ILE A 99 -3.28 0.83 -4.80
C ILE A 99 -4.05 0.28 -5.99
N HIS A 100 -3.39 -0.48 -6.84
CA HIS A 100 -4.03 -1.07 -8.01
C HIS A 100 -3.46 -2.45 -8.36
N ALA A 101 -4.03 -3.11 -9.37
CA ALA A 101 -3.57 -4.41 -9.80
C ALA A 101 -2.39 -4.31 -10.77
N GLY A 102 -1.54 -5.32 -10.76
CA GLY A 102 -0.38 -5.48 -11.62
C GLY A 102 0.45 -6.67 -11.15
N ASN A 103 1.54 -6.97 -11.86
CA ASN A 103 2.34 -8.16 -11.57
C ASN A 103 3.79 -7.84 -11.22
N THR A 104 4.41 -6.87 -11.90
CA THR A 104 5.82 -6.55 -11.74
C THR A 104 6.03 -5.04 -11.59
N ALA A 105 7.26 -4.64 -11.30
CA ALA A 105 7.62 -3.23 -11.20
C ALA A 105 7.37 -2.44 -12.48
N LYS A 106 7.27 -3.10 -13.63
CA LYS A 106 6.92 -2.46 -14.90
C LYS A 106 5.48 -1.97 -14.96
N ASP A 107 4.62 -2.48 -14.07
CA ASP A 107 3.21 -2.12 -14.01
C ASP A 107 2.94 -0.94 -13.07
N THR A 108 3.98 -0.34 -12.50
CA THR A 108 3.82 0.77 -11.55
C THR A 108 4.94 1.79 -11.66
N GLU A 109 4.59 3.05 -11.46
CA GLU A 109 5.53 4.18 -11.43
C GLU A 109 5.65 4.80 -10.02
N GLY A 110 5.05 4.19 -9.02
CA GLY A 110 5.03 4.65 -7.63
C GLY A 110 3.84 4.10 -6.85
N CYS A 111 2.80 3.67 -7.55
CA CYS A 111 1.64 3.03 -6.94
C CYS A 111 2.01 1.68 -6.32
N ILE A 112 1.17 1.23 -5.40
CA ILE A 112 1.35 -0.02 -4.68
C ILE A 112 0.52 -1.11 -5.38
N LEU A 113 1.18 -2.17 -5.82
CA LEU A 113 0.52 -3.37 -6.32
C LEU A 113 0.28 -4.33 -5.16
N VAL A 114 -0.86 -4.99 -5.17
CA VAL A 114 -1.21 -6.03 -4.18
C VAL A 114 -1.32 -7.39 -4.85
N GLY A 115 -1.08 -8.46 -4.09
CA GLY A 115 -1.17 -9.81 -4.59
C GLY A 115 -0.43 -10.81 -3.71
N GLU A 116 0.01 -11.92 -4.30
CA GLU A 116 0.77 -12.96 -3.61
C GLU A 116 2.16 -13.06 -4.21
N ASN A 117 3.21 -12.87 -3.40
CA ASN A 117 4.59 -12.98 -3.85
C ASN A 117 5.05 -14.45 -3.79
N ARG A 118 4.57 -15.25 -4.73
CA ARG A 118 4.94 -16.67 -4.87
C ARG A 118 6.07 -16.89 -5.88
N GLU A 119 6.40 -15.86 -6.65
CA GLU A 119 7.49 -15.87 -7.62
C GLU A 119 8.36 -14.63 -7.44
N VAL A 120 9.66 -14.77 -7.70
CA VAL A 120 10.62 -13.69 -7.55
C VAL A 120 10.23 -12.46 -8.39
N GLY A 121 10.17 -11.28 -7.76
CA GLY A 121 9.89 -10.02 -8.44
C GLY A 121 8.47 -9.85 -8.97
N LYS A 122 7.52 -10.67 -8.49
CA LYS A 122 6.13 -10.63 -8.96
C LYS A 122 5.15 -10.70 -7.81
N VAL A 123 3.94 -10.20 -8.05
CA VAL A 123 2.76 -10.52 -7.27
C VAL A 123 1.72 -11.15 -8.19
N LEU A 124 1.07 -12.20 -7.71
CA LEU A 124 0.09 -13.00 -8.45
C LEU A 124 -1.29 -12.80 -7.84
N ASP A 125 -2.33 -13.16 -8.60
CA ASP A 125 -3.73 -12.98 -8.18
C ASP A 125 -4.06 -11.55 -7.75
N SER A 126 -3.46 -10.57 -8.38
CA SER A 126 -3.52 -9.18 -7.97
C SER A 126 -4.93 -8.61 -7.99
N ARG A 127 -5.73 -8.93 -9.01
CA ARG A 127 -7.12 -8.47 -9.11
C ARG A 127 -7.98 -8.99 -7.97
N LYS A 128 -7.77 -10.25 -7.59
CA LYS A 128 -8.46 -10.89 -6.46
C LYS A 128 -8.17 -10.16 -5.15
N TRP A 129 -6.91 -9.87 -4.89
CA TRP A 129 -6.50 -9.20 -3.65
C TRP A 129 -6.88 -7.72 -3.64
N LEU A 130 -6.84 -7.07 -4.78
CA LEU A 130 -7.36 -5.70 -4.90
C LEU A 130 -8.86 -5.65 -4.60
N TYR A 131 -9.64 -6.57 -5.14
CA TYR A 131 -11.07 -6.66 -4.86
C TYR A 131 -11.33 -6.84 -3.35
N LYS A 132 -10.64 -7.78 -2.73
CA LYS A 132 -10.76 -8.04 -1.29
C LYS A 132 -10.37 -6.82 -0.44
N LEU A 133 -9.30 -6.12 -0.81
CA LEU A 133 -8.88 -4.92 -0.10
C LEU A 133 -9.88 -3.79 -0.24
N LYS A 134 -10.36 -3.53 -1.44
CA LYS A 134 -11.40 -2.51 -1.69
C LYS A 134 -12.64 -2.79 -0.87
N LYS A 135 -13.09 -4.04 -0.83
CA LYS A 135 -14.24 -4.45 -0.02
C LYS A 135 -14.05 -4.14 1.46
N ARG A 136 -12.88 -4.45 2.02
CA ARG A 136 -12.55 -4.13 3.42
C ARG A 136 -12.53 -2.63 3.69
N ILE A 137 -12.00 -1.84 2.75
CA ILE A 137 -11.98 -0.37 2.88
C ILE A 137 -13.40 0.20 2.83
N VAL A 138 -14.23 -0.25 1.90
CA VAL A 138 -15.63 0.19 1.79
C VAL A 138 -16.40 -0.16 3.05
N GLU A 139 -16.26 -1.38 3.56
CA GLU A 139 -16.92 -1.80 4.80
C GLU A 139 -16.52 -0.92 5.99
N ALA A 140 -15.24 -0.57 6.10
CA ALA A 140 -14.76 0.33 7.15
C ALA A 140 -15.37 1.73 7.01
N LYS A 141 -15.41 2.27 5.80
CA LYS A 141 -16.05 3.58 5.53
C LYS A 141 -17.54 3.57 5.84
N ASP A 142 -18.23 2.48 5.51
CA ASP A 142 -19.66 2.34 5.79
C ASP A 142 -19.94 2.29 7.31
N ARG A 143 -18.97 1.83 8.11
CA ARG A 143 -19.04 1.91 9.58
C ARG A 143 -18.66 3.27 10.14
N GLY A 144 -18.32 4.25 9.28
CA GLY A 144 -17.86 5.57 9.70
C GLY A 144 -16.40 5.62 10.15
N GLU A 145 -15.60 4.60 9.83
CA GLU A 145 -14.18 4.56 10.17
C GLU A 145 -13.32 5.23 9.10
N ALA A 146 -12.36 6.05 9.52
CA ALA A 146 -11.28 6.47 8.65
C ALA A 146 -10.34 5.28 8.37
N VAL A 147 -9.71 5.28 7.20
CA VAL A 147 -8.73 4.27 6.81
C VAL A 147 -7.36 4.92 6.66
N TRP A 148 -6.38 4.34 7.32
CA TRP A 148 -4.99 4.81 7.29
C TRP A 148 -4.07 3.68 6.84
N LEU A 149 -3.01 4.06 6.14
CA LEU A 149 -1.93 3.15 5.75
C LEU A 149 -0.62 3.67 6.32
N THR A 150 0.03 2.87 7.14
CA THR A 150 1.39 3.12 7.61
C THR A 150 2.36 2.28 6.79
N ILE A 151 3.36 2.94 6.20
CA ILE A 151 4.43 2.29 5.45
C ILE A 151 5.73 2.38 6.25
N ARG A 152 6.34 1.24 6.47
CA ARG A 152 7.59 1.10 7.23
C ARG A 152 8.52 0.05 6.66
#